data_a8fc7d57b2ec99938e410eb8d6d6def2
#
_entry.id   a8fc7d57b2ec99938e410eb8d6d6def2
#
_cell.length_a   1.000
_cell.length_b   1.000
_cell.length_c   1.000
_cell.angle_alpha   90.00
_cell.angle_beta   90.00
_cell.angle_gamma   90.00
#
_symmetry.space_group_name_H-M   'P 1'
#
loop_
_entity.id
_entity.type
_entity.pdbx_description
1 polymer ?
#
loop_
_entity_poly.entity_id
_entity_poly.type
_entity_poly.pdbx_seq_one_letter_code
_entity_poly.pdbx_strand_id
1 'polypeptide(L)'
;MLLTGPFGGLTDDVREFLRCLASDGLPLTGWGDLDPASLRTVRERLPGGDAGGDSPDGLALARRRTALLRSLCDAGRLTEAEAGLLQLTDLGCEFLDLPEAAQLGFVFAAWWEGVDWGDWAPQPELGRLLWHERDSLLQELAGLPPGQVDLVGFARRFRALVGHHWPSMVAVTDPADWRQALWATALAPLAMLGAIDVPARMSPSPAWFALAGTAPALLAAAAAMSGPEAPASLAGASLN
;
A
#
# COMPACT_ATOMS: atom_id res chain seq x y z
N MET A 1 13.14 2.76 8.46
CA MET A 1 12.13 3.73 8.93
C MET A 1 11.04 3.71 7.90
N LEU A 2 9.87 3.21 8.27
CA LEU A 2 8.81 2.83 7.35
C LEU A 2 7.61 3.74 7.56
N LEU A 3 6.78 3.85 6.59
CA LEU A 3 5.52 4.56 6.33
C LEU A 3 4.63 5.04 7.53
N THR A 4 5.19 5.28 8.69
CA THR A 4 4.47 5.49 9.93
C THR A 4 4.91 6.77 10.65
N GLY A 5 4.65 7.88 9.97
CA GLY A 5 4.47 9.18 10.60
C GLY A 5 2.99 9.42 10.91
N PRO A 6 2.58 10.61 11.35
CA PRO A 6 1.17 11.00 11.42
C PRO A 6 0.63 11.09 9.98
N PHE A 7 0.31 9.92 9.41
CA PHE A 7 -0.20 9.83 8.06
C PHE A 7 -1.70 10.11 8.09
N GLY A 8 -2.16 10.94 7.18
CA GLY A 8 -3.52 10.84 6.66
C GLY A 8 -3.75 9.40 6.19
N GLY A 9 -4.99 8.95 6.13
CA GLY A 9 -5.29 7.62 5.58
C GLY A 9 -4.74 7.47 4.17
N LEU A 10 -4.47 6.26 3.71
CA LEU A 10 -3.97 6.00 2.36
C LEU A 10 -4.85 6.65 1.29
N THR A 11 -6.16 6.71 1.54
CA THR A 11 -7.13 7.40 0.68
C THR A 11 -6.87 8.90 0.61
N ASP A 12 -6.52 9.55 1.74
CA ASP A 12 -6.14 10.97 1.75
C ASP A 12 -4.86 11.22 0.98
N ASP A 13 -3.89 10.33 1.12
CA ASP A 13 -2.64 10.39 0.37
C ASP A 13 -2.88 10.28 -1.14
N VAL A 14 -3.73 9.34 -1.57
CA VAL A 14 -4.11 9.20 -2.99
C VAL A 14 -4.80 10.47 -3.47
N ARG A 15 -5.75 11.03 -2.72
CA ARG A 15 -6.40 12.30 -3.08
C ARG A 15 -5.40 13.44 -3.25
N GLU A 16 -4.50 13.63 -2.29
CA GLU A 16 -3.49 14.70 -2.38
C GLU A 16 -2.52 14.48 -3.52
N PHE A 17 -2.12 13.23 -3.78
CA PHE A 17 -1.29 12.90 -4.94
C PHE A 17 -2.01 13.26 -6.26
N LEU A 18 -3.27 12.87 -6.43
CA LEU A 18 -4.06 13.22 -7.62
C LEU A 18 -4.26 14.74 -7.75
N ARG A 19 -4.48 15.45 -6.65
CA ARG A 19 -4.55 16.93 -6.66
C ARG A 19 -3.25 17.60 -7.09
N CYS A 20 -2.09 16.96 -6.87
CA CYS A 20 -0.82 17.47 -7.42
C CYS A 20 -0.79 17.42 -8.95
N LEU A 21 -1.55 16.50 -9.56
CA LEU A 21 -1.61 16.32 -11.01
C LEU A 21 -2.67 17.20 -11.70
N ALA A 22 -3.62 17.76 -10.93
CA ALA A 22 -4.85 18.34 -11.46
C ALA A 22 -4.66 19.62 -12.30
N SER A 23 -3.52 20.33 -12.19
CA SER A 23 -3.29 21.57 -12.97
C SER A 23 -2.58 21.28 -14.30
N ASP A 24 -1.32 20.85 -14.24
CA ASP A 24 -0.45 20.74 -15.42
C ASP A 24 0.23 19.37 -15.51
N GLY A 25 -0.15 18.43 -14.66
CA GLY A 25 0.55 17.16 -14.49
C GLY A 25 1.90 17.34 -13.78
N LEU A 26 2.62 16.24 -13.60
CA LEU A 26 3.97 16.23 -13.01
C LEU A 26 4.99 15.67 -13.99
N PRO A 27 6.12 16.37 -14.23
CA PRO A 27 7.19 15.91 -15.08
C PRO A 27 7.75 14.55 -14.68
N LEU A 28 7.99 13.72 -15.69
CA LEU A 28 8.64 12.42 -15.56
C LEU A 28 10.07 12.47 -16.08
N THR A 29 10.93 11.66 -15.47
CA THR A 29 12.26 11.39 -16.03
C THR A 29 12.16 10.54 -17.30
N GLY A 30 13.25 10.42 -18.07
CA GLY A 30 13.31 9.53 -19.22
C GLY A 30 13.07 8.04 -18.91
N TRP A 31 13.07 7.66 -17.64
CA TRP A 31 12.77 6.31 -17.14
C TRP A 31 11.32 6.16 -16.66
N GLY A 32 10.55 7.23 -16.76
CA GLY A 32 9.15 7.24 -16.36
C GLY A 32 8.91 7.47 -14.85
N ASP A 33 9.92 7.71 -14.04
CA ASP A 33 9.77 8.11 -12.65
C ASP A 33 9.46 9.61 -12.54
N LEU A 34 8.85 10.04 -11.42
CA LEU A 34 8.73 11.47 -11.13
C LEU A 34 10.11 12.12 -11.04
N ASP A 35 10.27 13.27 -11.65
CA ASP A 35 11.51 14.02 -11.52
C ASP A 35 11.72 14.53 -10.08
N PRO A 36 12.94 14.96 -9.69
CA PRO A 36 13.22 15.40 -8.34
C PRO A 36 12.38 16.59 -7.84
N ALA A 37 11.96 17.49 -8.75
CA ALA A 37 11.12 18.63 -8.39
C ALA A 37 9.68 18.17 -8.13
N SER A 38 9.14 17.33 -9.00
CA SER A 38 7.83 16.69 -8.85
C SER A 38 7.75 15.89 -7.54
N LEU A 39 8.77 15.08 -7.25
CA LEU A 39 8.84 14.31 -6.01
C LEU A 39 8.82 15.20 -4.77
N ARG A 40 9.49 16.36 -4.82
CA ARG A 40 9.47 17.36 -3.73
C ARG A 40 8.08 17.94 -3.56
N THR A 41 7.44 18.36 -4.66
CA THR A 41 6.08 18.91 -4.64
C THR A 41 5.07 17.94 -4.02
N VAL A 42 5.13 16.66 -4.41
CA VAL A 42 4.29 15.61 -3.82
C VAL A 42 4.57 15.47 -2.33
N ARG A 43 5.85 15.39 -1.93
CA ARG A 43 6.24 15.25 -0.54
C ARG A 43 5.72 16.39 0.35
N GLU A 44 5.81 17.63 -0.13
CA GLU A 44 5.36 18.82 0.63
C GLU A 44 3.84 18.84 0.84
N ARG A 45 3.08 18.26 -0.08
CA ARG A 45 1.61 18.21 -0.01
C ARG A 45 1.07 17.03 0.78
N LEU A 46 1.79 15.90 0.80
CA LEU A 46 1.33 14.73 1.53
C LEU A 46 1.32 14.97 3.04
N PRO A 47 0.26 14.58 3.77
CA PRO A 47 0.21 14.67 5.23
C PRO A 47 1.45 14.02 5.87
N GLY A 48 2.16 14.75 6.74
CA GLY A 48 3.39 14.28 7.36
C GLY A 48 4.60 14.15 6.41
N GLY A 49 4.54 14.74 5.22
CA GLY A 49 5.58 14.65 4.19
C GLY A 49 6.97 15.13 4.62
N ASP A 50 7.05 16.08 5.57
CA ASP A 50 8.32 16.61 6.08
C ASP A 50 8.90 15.84 7.29
N ALA A 51 8.26 14.76 7.74
CA ALA A 51 8.67 14.02 8.94
C ALA A 51 10.10 13.44 8.88
N GLY A 52 10.69 13.33 7.70
CA GLY A 52 12.07 12.86 7.49
C GLY A 52 13.05 13.94 7.03
N GLY A 53 12.59 15.14 6.71
CA GLY A 53 13.41 16.21 6.13
C GLY A 53 14.18 15.75 4.87
N ASP A 54 15.26 16.46 4.55
CA ASP A 54 16.16 16.13 3.43
C ASP A 54 17.22 15.08 3.78
N SER A 55 17.05 14.34 4.88
CA SER A 55 17.95 13.23 5.22
C SER A 55 17.83 12.11 4.18
N PRO A 56 18.91 11.32 3.94
CA PRO A 56 18.87 10.20 3.01
C PRO A 56 17.72 9.20 3.32
N ASP A 57 17.45 8.96 4.59
CA ASP A 57 16.37 8.08 5.04
C ASP A 57 14.99 8.71 4.77
N GLY A 58 14.84 10.02 4.98
CA GLY A 58 13.61 10.76 4.66
C GLY A 58 13.31 10.75 3.18
N LEU A 59 14.32 10.94 2.33
CA LEU A 59 14.18 10.88 0.88
C LEU A 59 13.83 9.46 0.40
N ALA A 60 14.45 8.42 0.96
CA ALA A 60 14.13 7.04 0.64
C ALA A 60 12.69 6.68 1.03
N LEU A 61 12.22 7.17 2.18
CA LEU A 61 10.84 7.01 2.63
C LEU A 61 9.85 7.71 1.69
N ALA A 62 10.13 8.97 1.33
CA ALA A 62 9.30 9.72 0.40
C ALA A 62 9.17 9.02 -0.96
N ARG A 63 10.28 8.51 -1.51
CA ARG A 63 10.29 7.75 -2.76
C ARG A 63 9.42 6.50 -2.69
N ARG A 64 9.52 5.71 -1.61
CA ARG A 64 8.70 4.50 -1.44
C ARG A 64 7.21 4.84 -1.32
N ARG A 65 6.86 5.87 -0.53
CA ARG A 65 5.48 6.34 -0.40
C ARG A 65 4.92 6.79 -1.76
N THR A 66 5.68 7.56 -2.50
CA THR A 66 5.28 8.02 -3.83
C THR A 66 5.17 6.85 -4.83
N ALA A 67 6.08 5.86 -4.76
CA ALA A 67 5.98 4.65 -5.57
C ALA A 67 4.69 3.88 -5.28
N LEU A 68 4.34 3.68 -4.01
CA LEU A 68 3.07 3.05 -3.62
C LEU A 68 1.86 3.83 -4.18
N LEU A 69 1.83 5.15 -3.99
CA LEU A 69 0.73 5.98 -4.48
C LEU A 69 0.61 5.90 -6.00
N ARG A 70 1.73 5.93 -6.70
CA ARG A 70 1.76 5.78 -8.15
C ARG A 70 1.24 4.41 -8.58
N SER A 71 1.76 3.32 -8.02
CA SER A 71 1.30 1.95 -8.32
C SER A 71 -0.21 1.79 -8.09
N LEU A 72 -0.74 2.40 -7.01
CA LEU A 72 -2.19 2.41 -6.74
C LEU A 72 -2.97 3.17 -7.82
N CYS A 73 -2.50 4.34 -8.20
CA CYS A 73 -3.16 5.16 -9.22
C CYS A 73 -3.08 4.52 -10.62
N ASP A 74 -1.95 3.92 -10.96
CA ASP A 74 -1.77 3.21 -12.23
C ASP A 74 -2.66 1.95 -12.29
N ALA A 75 -2.69 1.14 -11.21
CA ALA A 75 -3.57 -0.03 -11.09
C ALA A 75 -5.05 0.36 -11.19
N GLY A 76 -5.43 1.47 -10.55
CA GLY A 76 -6.76 2.05 -10.61
C GLY A 76 -7.05 2.83 -11.90
N ARG A 77 -6.09 2.97 -12.81
CA ARG A 77 -6.20 3.80 -14.03
C ARG A 77 -6.59 5.26 -13.74
N LEU A 78 -6.19 5.78 -12.59
CA LEU A 78 -6.46 7.16 -12.19
C LEU A 78 -5.46 8.15 -12.82
N THR A 79 -4.33 7.62 -13.28
CA THR A 79 -3.24 8.40 -13.91
C THR A 79 -2.79 7.77 -15.20
N GLU A 80 -2.23 8.60 -16.08
CA GLU A 80 -1.58 8.17 -17.31
C GLU A 80 -0.30 8.97 -17.56
N ALA A 81 0.64 8.35 -18.25
CA ALA A 81 1.89 8.99 -18.66
C ALA A 81 1.78 9.40 -20.14
N GLU A 82 1.73 10.71 -20.41
CA GLU A 82 1.67 11.25 -21.75
C GLU A 82 2.68 12.38 -21.93
N ALA A 83 3.39 12.40 -23.06
CA ALA A 83 4.35 13.43 -23.44
C ALA A 83 5.41 13.77 -22.35
N GLY A 84 5.79 12.80 -21.52
CA GLY A 84 6.75 13.00 -20.43
C GLY A 84 6.16 13.61 -19.15
N LEU A 85 4.85 13.67 -19.07
CA LEU A 85 4.09 14.11 -17.90
C LEU A 85 3.26 12.96 -17.35
N LEU A 86 3.13 12.90 -16.03
CA LEU A 86 2.09 12.12 -15.36
C LEU A 86 0.86 13.01 -15.20
N GLN A 87 -0.27 12.56 -15.70
CA GLN A 87 -1.52 13.34 -15.72
C GLN A 87 -2.68 12.55 -15.11
N LEU A 88 -3.75 13.28 -14.75
CA LEU A 88 -5.02 12.67 -14.37
C LEU A 88 -5.73 12.15 -15.61
N THR A 89 -6.35 10.97 -15.47
CA THR A 89 -7.37 10.49 -16.41
C THR A 89 -8.76 11.04 -16.03
N ASP A 90 -9.75 10.87 -16.91
CA ASP A 90 -11.15 11.17 -16.60
C ASP A 90 -11.60 10.41 -15.34
N LEU A 91 -11.22 9.13 -15.21
CA LEU A 91 -11.50 8.32 -14.02
C LEU A 91 -10.81 8.88 -12.76
N GLY A 92 -9.61 9.43 -12.90
CA GLY A 92 -8.92 10.13 -11.81
C GLY A 92 -9.67 11.37 -11.34
N CYS A 93 -10.26 12.12 -12.25
CA CYS A 93 -11.14 13.24 -11.91
C CYS A 93 -12.42 12.77 -11.21
N GLU A 94 -13.08 11.75 -11.76
CA GLU A 94 -14.28 11.15 -11.14
C GLU A 94 -14.01 10.61 -9.74
N PHE A 95 -12.85 9.95 -9.53
CA PHE A 95 -12.44 9.44 -8.22
C PHE A 95 -12.39 10.55 -7.16
N LEU A 96 -11.92 11.75 -7.50
CA LEU A 96 -11.85 12.88 -6.56
C LEU A 96 -13.22 13.32 -6.07
N ASP A 97 -14.28 13.10 -6.85
CA ASP A 97 -15.65 13.46 -6.55
C ASP A 97 -16.43 12.33 -5.83
N LEU A 98 -15.85 11.13 -5.72
CA LEU A 98 -16.50 10.01 -5.04
C LEU A 98 -16.65 10.27 -3.53
N PRO A 99 -17.71 9.73 -2.89
CA PRO A 99 -17.78 9.67 -1.43
C PRO A 99 -16.60 8.92 -0.82
N GLU A 100 -16.15 9.33 0.37
CA GLU A 100 -14.98 8.78 1.05
C GLU A 100 -15.01 7.24 1.17
N ALA A 101 -16.16 6.66 1.49
CA ALA A 101 -16.32 5.21 1.58
C ALA A 101 -16.08 4.50 0.22
N ALA A 102 -16.49 5.12 -0.90
CA ALA A 102 -16.24 4.59 -2.23
C ALA A 102 -14.76 4.73 -2.61
N GLN A 103 -14.14 5.87 -2.29
CA GLN A 103 -12.69 6.05 -2.46
C GLN A 103 -11.89 5.00 -1.68
N LEU A 104 -12.25 4.75 -0.41
CA LEU A 104 -11.60 3.73 0.42
C LEU A 104 -11.71 2.34 -0.20
N GLY A 105 -12.92 1.95 -0.65
CA GLY A 105 -13.15 0.67 -1.32
C GLY A 105 -12.32 0.53 -2.60
N PHE A 106 -12.26 1.61 -3.39
CA PHE A 106 -11.46 1.65 -4.63
C PHE A 106 -9.96 1.49 -4.35
N VAL A 107 -9.41 2.28 -3.42
CA VAL A 107 -7.99 2.21 -3.05
C VAL A 107 -7.63 0.85 -2.47
N PHE A 108 -8.51 0.27 -1.66
CA PHE A 108 -8.32 -1.07 -1.13
C PHE A 108 -8.28 -2.12 -2.25
N ALA A 109 -9.24 -2.11 -3.19
CA ALA A 109 -9.27 -3.04 -4.31
C ALA A 109 -8.04 -2.89 -5.22
N ALA A 110 -7.64 -1.66 -5.56
CA ALA A 110 -6.44 -1.40 -6.33
C ALA A 110 -5.19 -1.96 -5.65
N TRP A 111 -5.04 -1.76 -4.33
CA TRP A 111 -3.93 -2.30 -3.57
C TRP A 111 -3.94 -3.83 -3.48
N TRP A 112 -5.10 -4.43 -3.23
CA TRP A 112 -5.22 -5.87 -2.99
C TRP A 112 -5.01 -6.70 -4.26
N GLU A 113 -5.58 -6.26 -5.38
CA GLU A 113 -5.58 -7.04 -6.63
C GLU A 113 -4.65 -6.47 -7.71
N GLY A 114 -4.56 -5.15 -7.78
CA GLY A 114 -4.00 -4.48 -8.94
C GLY A 114 -2.51 -4.19 -8.84
N VAL A 115 -1.93 -4.21 -7.65
CA VAL A 115 -0.55 -3.76 -7.43
C VAL A 115 0.37 -4.92 -7.11
N ASP A 116 1.52 -4.99 -7.76
CA ASP A 116 2.62 -5.87 -7.36
C ASP A 116 3.31 -5.30 -6.11
N TRP A 117 3.15 -5.98 -4.98
CA TRP A 117 3.76 -5.53 -3.72
C TRP A 117 5.29 -5.49 -3.75
N GLY A 118 5.92 -6.08 -4.77
CA GLY A 118 7.35 -5.97 -5.01
C GLY A 118 7.79 -4.57 -5.43
N ASP A 119 6.92 -3.77 -6.03
CA ASP A 119 7.28 -2.46 -6.60
C ASP A 119 7.77 -1.45 -5.55
N TRP A 120 7.23 -1.53 -4.31
CA TRP A 120 7.67 -0.66 -3.21
C TRP A 120 8.27 -1.40 -2.02
N ALA A 121 8.36 -2.73 -2.09
CA ALA A 121 8.94 -3.52 -1.02
C ALA A 121 10.41 -3.17 -0.78
N PRO A 122 10.90 -3.22 0.46
CA PRO A 122 12.32 -3.11 0.73
C PRO A 122 13.16 -4.17 0.01
N GLN A 123 12.54 -5.33 -0.23
CA GLN A 123 13.07 -6.46 -0.98
C GLN A 123 11.99 -6.93 -1.96
N PRO A 124 12.13 -6.64 -3.27
CA PRO A 124 11.09 -6.89 -4.27
C PRO A 124 10.61 -8.36 -4.32
N GLU A 125 11.52 -9.31 -4.23
CA GLU A 125 11.17 -10.74 -4.25
C GLU A 125 10.27 -11.14 -3.07
N LEU A 126 10.55 -10.60 -1.88
CA LEU A 126 9.70 -10.84 -0.71
C LEU A 126 8.34 -10.14 -0.86
N GLY A 127 8.31 -8.96 -1.44
CA GLY A 127 7.05 -8.27 -1.74
C GLY A 127 6.15 -9.11 -2.66
N ARG A 128 6.71 -9.63 -3.76
CA ARG A 128 5.98 -10.53 -4.69
C ARG A 128 5.53 -11.80 -4.03
N LEU A 129 6.41 -12.43 -3.23
CA LEU A 129 6.05 -13.61 -2.47
C LEU A 129 4.86 -13.36 -1.53
N LEU A 130 4.88 -12.26 -0.79
CA LEU A 130 3.79 -11.86 0.10
C LEU A 130 2.51 -11.56 -0.67
N TRP A 131 2.60 -10.98 -1.86
CA TRP A 131 1.45 -10.77 -2.74
C TRP A 131 0.84 -12.09 -3.22
N HIS A 132 1.65 -13.08 -3.58
CA HIS A 132 1.16 -14.42 -3.92
C HIS A 132 0.50 -15.12 -2.74
N GLU A 133 0.97 -14.88 -1.53
CA GLU A 133 0.46 -15.47 -0.29
C GLU A 133 -0.58 -14.58 0.42
N ARG A 134 -1.13 -13.57 -0.27
CA ARG A 134 -2.08 -12.62 0.35
C ARG A 134 -3.34 -13.29 0.89
N ASP A 135 -3.82 -14.35 0.24
CA ASP A 135 -4.99 -15.11 0.70
C ASP A 135 -4.68 -15.88 1.99
N SER A 136 -3.48 -16.45 2.10
CA SER A 136 -2.98 -17.05 3.35
C SER A 136 -2.85 -16.01 4.45
N LEU A 137 -2.38 -14.80 4.11
CA LEU A 137 -2.30 -13.67 5.04
C LEU A 137 -3.69 -13.24 5.51
N LEU A 138 -4.66 -13.17 4.59
CA LEU A 138 -6.05 -12.84 4.91
C LEU A 138 -6.63 -13.83 5.94
N GLN A 139 -6.43 -15.13 5.73
CA GLN A 139 -6.88 -16.17 6.64
C GLN A 139 -6.25 -16.05 8.03
N GLU A 140 -4.94 -15.80 8.08
CA GLU A 140 -4.22 -15.57 9.34
C GLU A 140 -4.74 -14.33 10.07
N LEU A 141 -4.98 -13.22 9.36
CA LEU A 141 -5.55 -12.01 9.96
C LEU A 141 -6.98 -12.23 10.46
N ALA A 142 -7.82 -12.90 9.69
CA ALA A 142 -9.20 -13.21 10.06
C ALA A 142 -9.30 -14.14 11.28
N GLY A 143 -8.30 -14.99 11.50
CA GLY A 143 -8.20 -15.90 12.65
C GLY A 143 -7.60 -15.28 13.92
N LEU A 144 -7.20 -13.99 13.88
CA LEU A 144 -6.59 -13.36 15.05
C LEU A 144 -7.59 -13.16 16.20
N PRO A 145 -7.16 -13.37 17.46
CA PRO A 145 -7.97 -13.03 18.61
C PRO A 145 -8.12 -11.49 18.72
N PRO A 146 -9.19 -11.00 19.35
CA PRO A 146 -9.33 -9.58 19.64
C PRO A 146 -8.19 -9.09 20.54
N GLY A 147 -7.72 -7.85 20.29
CA GLY A 147 -6.69 -7.20 21.09
C GLY A 147 -5.34 -7.12 20.37
N GLN A 148 -4.29 -6.82 21.15
CA GLN A 148 -2.95 -6.61 20.62
C GLN A 148 -2.28 -7.92 20.21
N VAL A 149 -1.70 -7.92 19.02
CA VAL A 149 -0.96 -9.04 18.43
C VAL A 149 0.52 -8.66 18.34
N ASP A 150 1.41 -9.45 18.94
CA ASP A 150 2.85 -9.27 18.79
C ASP A 150 3.27 -9.48 17.34
N LEU A 151 3.86 -8.45 16.72
CA LEU A 151 4.28 -8.48 15.32
C LEU A 151 5.37 -9.52 15.07
N VAL A 152 6.30 -9.70 16.00
CA VAL A 152 7.40 -10.69 15.83
C VAL A 152 6.84 -12.10 15.82
N GLY A 153 5.95 -12.40 16.75
CA GLY A 153 5.27 -13.70 16.82
C GLY A 153 4.40 -13.97 15.60
N PHE A 154 3.64 -12.96 15.15
CA PHE A 154 2.83 -13.06 13.95
C PHE A 154 3.69 -13.32 12.71
N ALA A 155 4.71 -12.50 12.47
CA ALA A 155 5.62 -12.65 11.33
C ALA A 155 6.31 -14.03 11.32
N ARG A 156 6.69 -14.55 12.48
CA ARG A 156 7.30 -15.89 12.60
C ARG A 156 6.32 -16.99 12.23
N ARG A 157 5.05 -16.93 12.72
CA ARG A 157 4.02 -17.92 12.36
C ARG A 157 3.71 -17.88 10.87
N PHE A 158 3.49 -16.68 10.33
CA PHE A 158 3.20 -16.51 8.90
C PHE A 158 4.37 -16.97 8.02
N ARG A 159 5.62 -16.68 8.42
CA ARG A 159 6.82 -17.19 7.74
C ARG A 159 6.85 -18.72 7.73
N ALA A 160 6.48 -19.37 8.83
CA ALA A 160 6.43 -20.84 8.89
C ALA A 160 5.35 -21.41 7.96
N LEU A 161 4.17 -20.78 7.89
CA LEU A 161 3.09 -21.14 6.97
C LEU A 161 3.56 -21.05 5.52
N VAL A 162 4.10 -19.91 5.11
CA VAL A 162 4.61 -19.67 3.73
C VAL A 162 5.76 -20.62 3.40
N GLY A 163 6.57 -21.01 4.39
CA GLY A 163 7.65 -21.96 4.24
C GLY A 163 7.22 -23.36 3.78
N HIS A 164 5.96 -23.73 3.94
CA HIS A 164 5.42 -24.98 3.37
C HIS A 164 5.29 -24.91 1.84
N HIS A 165 4.96 -23.73 1.30
CA HIS A 165 4.80 -23.51 -0.13
C HIS A 165 6.13 -23.08 -0.80
N TRP A 166 6.96 -22.30 -0.09
CA TRP A 166 8.18 -21.66 -0.60
C TRP A 166 9.41 -21.96 0.27
N PRO A 167 9.76 -23.26 0.51
CA PRO A 167 10.81 -23.62 1.47
C PRO A 167 12.18 -23.00 1.15
N SER A 168 12.57 -22.99 -0.13
CA SER A 168 13.87 -22.47 -0.56
C SER A 168 13.99 -20.95 -0.32
N MET A 169 12.92 -20.20 -0.61
CA MET A 169 12.90 -18.74 -0.43
C MET A 169 12.96 -18.39 1.06
N VAL A 170 12.14 -19.07 1.86
CA VAL A 170 12.07 -18.82 3.30
C VAL A 170 13.36 -19.24 4.01
N ALA A 171 14.06 -20.31 3.55
CA ALA A 171 15.29 -20.78 4.14
C ALA A 171 16.45 -19.77 4.02
N VAL A 172 16.51 -19.01 2.92
CA VAL A 172 17.58 -18.04 2.66
C VAL A 172 17.26 -16.62 3.18
N THR A 173 16.03 -16.38 3.62
CA THR A 173 15.60 -15.06 4.08
C THR A 173 15.84 -14.87 5.57
N ASP A 174 16.49 -13.77 5.94
CA ASP A 174 16.63 -13.39 7.35
C ASP A 174 15.26 -13.12 7.98
N PRO A 175 14.98 -13.60 9.21
CA PRO A 175 13.71 -13.32 9.90
C PRO A 175 13.42 -11.83 10.12
N ALA A 176 14.45 -10.99 10.25
CA ALA A 176 14.26 -9.54 10.37
C ALA A 176 13.81 -8.92 9.05
N ASP A 177 14.41 -9.34 7.93
CA ASP A 177 14.04 -8.93 6.59
C ASP A 177 12.61 -9.37 6.25
N TRP A 178 12.24 -10.62 6.59
CA TRP A 178 10.89 -11.12 6.45
C TRP A 178 9.86 -10.25 7.21
N ARG A 179 10.13 -9.97 8.47
CA ARG A 179 9.26 -9.11 9.29
C ARG A 179 9.15 -7.71 8.71
N GLN A 180 10.26 -7.15 8.24
CA GLN A 180 10.29 -5.83 7.64
C GLN A 180 9.50 -5.79 6.33
N ALA A 181 9.64 -6.79 5.47
CA ALA A 181 8.88 -6.91 4.24
C ALA A 181 7.38 -7.04 4.54
N LEU A 182 6.98 -7.97 5.41
CA LEU A 182 5.58 -8.16 5.81
C LEU A 182 4.95 -6.87 6.35
N TRP A 183 5.69 -6.16 7.23
CA TRP A 183 5.23 -4.88 7.72
C TRP A 183 5.07 -3.86 6.59
N ALA A 184 6.12 -3.64 5.80
CA ALA A 184 6.15 -2.57 4.80
C ALA A 184 5.14 -2.78 3.66
N THR A 185 4.94 -4.01 3.22
CA THR A 185 4.15 -4.28 2.02
C THR A 185 2.69 -4.59 2.29
N ALA A 186 2.39 -5.20 3.44
CA ALA A 186 1.05 -5.65 3.75
C ALA A 186 0.43 -4.92 4.96
N LEU A 187 1.08 -4.94 6.12
CA LEU A 187 0.45 -4.44 7.34
C LEU A 187 0.42 -2.91 7.42
N ALA A 188 1.44 -2.21 6.91
CA ALA A 188 1.45 -0.75 6.91
C ALA A 188 0.35 -0.16 5.99
N PRO A 189 0.13 -0.64 4.74
CA PRO A 189 -1.03 -0.24 3.96
C PRO A 189 -2.37 -0.53 4.65
N LEU A 190 -2.53 -1.68 5.31
CA LEU A 190 -3.73 -1.98 6.09
C LEU A 190 -3.92 -1.02 7.27
N ALA A 191 -2.85 -0.59 7.93
CA ALA A 191 -2.90 0.44 8.97
C ALA A 191 -3.30 1.81 8.39
N MET A 192 -2.78 2.16 7.22
CA MET A 192 -3.13 3.40 6.51
C MET A 192 -4.58 3.38 5.98
N LEU A 193 -5.15 2.20 5.72
CA LEU A 193 -6.56 2.01 5.36
C LEU A 193 -7.48 1.92 6.60
N GLY A 194 -6.93 2.05 7.80
CA GLY A 194 -7.69 1.97 9.05
C GLY A 194 -8.15 0.56 9.42
N ALA A 195 -7.63 -0.49 8.78
CA ALA A 195 -7.93 -1.87 9.13
C ALA A 195 -7.13 -2.39 10.33
N ILE A 196 -6.01 -1.74 10.64
CA ILE A 196 -5.10 -2.13 11.72
C ILE A 196 -4.76 -0.90 12.58
N ASP A 197 -4.89 -1.03 13.89
CA ASP A 197 -4.39 -0.09 14.87
C ASP A 197 -2.94 -0.44 15.24
N VAL A 198 -2.11 0.59 15.40
CA VAL A 198 -0.70 0.46 15.76
C VAL A 198 -0.31 1.48 16.83
N PRO A 199 0.75 1.25 17.62
CA PRO A 199 1.19 2.22 18.61
C PRO A 199 1.61 3.54 17.96
N ALA A 200 1.33 4.67 18.64
CA ALA A 200 1.66 6.01 18.16
C ALA A 200 3.18 6.24 17.98
N ARG A 201 4.01 5.48 18.68
CA ARG A 201 5.47 5.53 18.54
C ARG A 201 5.97 4.22 17.93
N MET A 202 6.64 4.34 16.80
CA MET A 202 7.18 3.21 16.06
C MET A 202 8.65 3.43 15.76
N SER A 203 9.45 2.37 15.83
CA SER A 203 10.85 2.33 15.48
C SER A 203 11.19 0.94 15.00
N PRO A 204 11.71 0.80 13.87
CA PRO A 204 11.36 0.97 12.46
C PRO A 204 10.09 0.21 12.06
N SER A 205 9.56 -0.64 12.92
CA SER A 205 8.26 -1.33 12.80
C SER A 205 7.58 -1.36 14.18
N PRO A 206 6.25 -1.46 14.27
CA PRO A 206 5.57 -1.53 15.56
C PRO A 206 5.92 -2.83 16.29
N ALA A 207 5.86 -2.79 17.62
CA ALA A 207 6.01 -3.99 18.44
C ALA A 207 4.75 -4.88 18.34
N TRP A 208 3.59 -4.25 18.20
CA TRP A 208 2.30 -4.92 18.11
C TRP A 208 1.37 -4.19 17.12
N PHE A 209 0.31 -4.86 16.70
CA PHE A 209 -0.83 -4.31 16.01
C PHE A 209 -2.13 -4.92 16.56
N ALA A 210 -3.28 -4.32 16.25
CA ALA A 210 -4.59 -4.89 16.55
C ALA A 210 -5.51 -4.67 15.34
N LEU A 211 -6.48 -5.53 15.13
CA LEU A 211 -7.50 -5.30 14.11
C LEU A 211 -8.40 -4.15 14.56
N ALA A 212 -8.57 -3.15 13.70
CA ALA A 212 -9.43 -2.00 13.92
C ALA A 212 -10.90 -2.34 13.60
N GLY A 213 -11.81 -1.42 13.94
CA GLY A 213 -13.24 -1.63 13.70
C GLY A 213 -13.63 -1.79 12.23
N THR A 214 -12.84 -1.26 11.29
CA THR A 214 -13.03 -1.39 9.84
C THR A 214 -12.50 -2.71 9.27
N ALA A 215 -11.65 -3.43 10.02
CA ALA A 215 -11.01 -4.67 9.56
C ALA A 215 -12.02 -5.71 9.03
N PRO A 216 -13.13 -6.03 9.73
CA PRO A 216 -14.06 -7.05 9.25
C PRO A 216 -14.62 -6.75 7.86
N ALA A 217 -14.93 -5.48 7.56
CA ALA A 217 -15.45 -5.09 6.25
C ALA A 217 -14.40 -5.20 5.15
N LEU A 218 -13.17 -4.74 5.40
CA LEU A 218 -12.06 -4.84 4.43
C LEU A 218 -11.62 -6.29 4.21
N LEU A 219 -11.53 -7.09 5.27
CA LEU A 219 -11.20 -8.52 5.16
C LEU A 219 -12.28 -9.30 4.40
N ALA A 220 -13.57 -8.98 4.62
CA ALA A 220 -14.68 -9.57 3.85
C ALA A 220 -14.63 -9.17 2.37
N ALA A 221 -14.29 -7.91 2.08
CA ALA A 221 -14.10 -7.44 0.70
C ALA A 221 -12.94 -8.19 0.02
N ALA A 222 -11.79 -8.34 0.69
CA ALA A 222 -10.65 -9.12 0.18
C ALA A 222 -11.05 -10.56 -0.11
N ALA A 223 -11.76 -11.22 0.80
CA ALA A 223 -12.22 -12.60 0.61
C ALA A 223 -13.18 -12.74 -0.59
N ALA A 224 -14.05 -11.75 -0.81
CA ALA A 224 -14.95 -11.73 -1.96
C ALA A 224 -14.20 -11.57 -3.30
N MET A 225 -13.10 -10.80 -3.32
CA MET A 225 -12.26 -10.61 -4.49
C MET A 225 -11.41 -11.85 -4.81
N SER A 226 -10.93 -12.56 -3.78
CA SER A 226 -10.09 -13.76 -3.93
C SER A 226 -10.89 -15.05 -4.22
N GLY A 227 -12.24 -15.00 -4.20
CA GLY A 227 -13.09 -16.17 -4.43
C GLY A 227 -13.11 -16.64 -5.89
N PRO A 228 -13.47 -17.94 -6.16
CA PRO A 228 -13.52 -18.49 -7.52
C PRO A 228 -14.55 -17.82 -8.44
N GLU A 229 -15.45 -17.02 -7.90
CA GLU A 229 -16.43 -16.18 -8.61
C GLU A 229 -16.02 -14.69 -8.64
N ALA A 230 -14.75 -14.38 -8.40
CA ALA A 230 -14.28 -13.00 -8.50
C ALA A 230 -14.69 -12.43 -9.87
N PRO A 231 -15.44 -11.31 -9.93
CA PRO A 231 -15.89 -10.77 -11.20
C PRO A 231 -14.68 -10.47 -12.06
N ALA A 232 -14.65 -11.05 -13.25
CA ALA A 232 -13.61 -10.82 -14.22
C ALA A 232 -13.52 -9.30 -14.45
N SER A 233 -12.46 -8.70 -13.90
CA SER A 233 -12.03 -7.33 -14.17
C SER A 233 -13.00 -6.23 -13.76
N LEU A 234 -12.58 -5.37 -12.86
CA LEU A 234 -13.10 -3.99 -12.67
C LEU A 234 -13.08 -3.14 -13.99
N ALA A 235 -12.54 -3.69 -15.07
CA ALA A 235 -12.53 -3.11 -16.40
C ALA A 235 -13.92 -2.96 -17.07
N GLY A 236 -15.00 -3.33 -16.39
CA GLY A 236 -16.38 -3.31 -16.91
C GLY A 236 -17.39 -2.55 -16.06
N ALA A 237 -16.99 -1.94 -14.95
CA ALA A 237 -17.89 -1.09 -14.20
C ALA A 237 -18.07 0.26 -14.92
N SER A 238 -18.81 0.23 -16.03
CA SER A 238 -19.51 1.44 -16.50
C SER A 238 -20.42 1.88 -15.37
N LEU A 239 -20.10 3.00 -14.78
CA LEU A 239 -21.02 3.75 -13.92
C LEU A 239 -22.20 4.19 -14.82
N ASN A 240 -23.30 3.43 -14.78
CA ASN A 240 -24.62 3.89 -15.22
C ASN A 240 -25.38 4.46 -14.03
#